data_1bffe3e8a892cd9878a50f8c111e977b
#
_entry.id   1bffe3e8a892cd9878a50f8c111e977b
#
_cell.length_a   1.000
_cell.length_b   1.000
_cell.length_c   1.000
_cell.angle_alpha   90.00
_cell.angle_beta   90.00
_cell.angle_gamma   90.00
#
_symmetry.space_group_name_H-M   'P 1'
#
loop_
_entity.id
_entity.type
_entity.pdbx_description
1 polymer ?
#
loop_
_entity_poly.entity_id
_entity_poly.type
_entity_poly.pdbx_seq_one_letter_code
_entity_poly.pdbx_strand_id
1 'polypeptide(L)'
;MHARVSTYQTDDPEGLIEGFKSVSSDLEQVDGFSHGYFLVDKDGGKALSITIWESEDALLASKSKADELRERGTEASDTSIDSVDHYEISHWVGSPTALRV
;
A
#
# COMPACT_ATOMS: atom_id res chain seq x y z
N MET A 1 9.89 12.68 3.02
CA MET A 1 9.28 11.41 2.59
C MET A 1 7.84 11.63 2.19
N HIS A 2 7.36 10.82 1.27
CA HIS A 2 6.01 10.92 0.74
C HIS A 2 5.29 9.58 0.82
N ALA A 3 3.98 9.64 0.94
CA ALA A 3 3.14 8.45 1.08
C ALA A 3 2.12 8.38 -0.04
N ARG A 4 1.89 7.16 -0.56
CA ARG A 4 0.72 6.85 -1.38
C ARG A 4 -0.24 6.05 -0.53
N VAL A 5 -1.47 6.53 -0.45
CA VAL A 5 -2.53 5.86 0.32
C VAL A 5 -3.61 5.43 -0.66
N SER A 6 -3.82 4.13 -0.75
CA SER A 6 -4.89 3.56 -1.58
C SER A 6 -5.95 2.97 -0.66
N THR A 7 -7.21 3.22 -0.97
CA THR A 7 -8.32 2.70 -0.20
C THR A 7 -9.13 1.72 -1.03
N TYR A 8 -9.64 0.69 -0.38
CA TYR A 8 -10.33 -0.42 -1.04
C TYR A 8 -11.60 -0.81 -0.29
N GLN A 9 -12.55 -1.39 -1.04
CA GLN A 9 -13.65 -2.15 -0.46
C GLN A 9 -13.55 -3.57 -0.98
N THR A 10 -13.78 -4.54 -0.13
CA THR A 10 -13.64 -5.94 -0.50
C THR A 10 -14.73 -6.81 0.15
N ASP A 11 -15.23 -7.76 -0.62
CA ASP A 11 -16.07 -8.83 -0.11
C ASP A 11 -15.26 -10.09 0.22
N ASP A 12 -13.94 -10.04 -0.01
CA ASP A 12 -13.03 -11.15 0.25
C ASP A 12 -11.75 -10.64 0.94
N PRO A 13 -11.83 -10.28 2.23
CA PRO A 13 -10.66 -9.75 2.95
C PRO A 13 -9.46 -10.70 2.96
N GLU A 14 -9.70 -11.99 3.12
CA GLU A 14 -8.61 -12.98 3.14
C GLU A 14 -7.90 -13.07 1.79
N GLY A 15 -8.67 -13.05 0.69
CA GLY A 15 -8.11 -13.04 -0.65
C GLY A 15 -7.30 -11.79 -0.92
N LEU A 16 -7.77 -10.64 -0.42
CA LEU A 16 -7.05 -9.38 -0.57
C LEU A 16 -5.72 -9.40 0.20
N ILE A 17 -5.72 -9.93 1.42
CA ILE A 17 -4.49 -10.07 2.21
C ILE A 17 -3.46 -10.93 1.45
N GLU A 18 -3.90 -12.05 0.90
CA GLU A 18 -3.01 -12.91 0.11
C GLU A 18 -2.51 -12.20 -1.15
N GLY A 19 -3.37 -11.40 -1.80
CA GLY A 19 -2.97 -10.58 -2.94
C GLY A 19 -1.89 -9.58 -2.58
N PHE A 20 -2.04 -8.87 -1.47
CA PHE A 20 -1.03 -7.93 -0.97
C PHE A 20 0.30 -8.64 -0.69
N LYS A 21 0.25 -9.81 -0.05
CA LYS A 21 1.45 -10.59 0.22
C LYS A 21 2.17 -10.99 -1.06
N SER A 22 1.41 -11.37 -2.09
CA SER A 22 1.98 -11.85 -3.35
C SER A 22 2.77 -10.80 -4.11
N VAL A 23 2.48 -9.50 -3.91
CA VAL A 23 3.18 -8.41 -4.59
C VAL A 23 4.25 -7.73 -3.72
N SER A 24 4.37 -8.13 -2.46
CA SER A 24 5.25 -7.44 -1.50
C SER A 24 6.72 -7.47 -1.92
N SER A 25 7.22 -8.60 -2.40
CA SER A 25 8.63 -8.68 -2.81
C SER A 25 8.92 -7.83 -4.04
N ASP A 26 7.99 -7.74 -4.98
CA ASP A 26 8.14 -6.88 -6.15
C ASP A 26 8.13 -5.41 -5.74
N LEU A 27 7.27 -5.05 -4.80
CA LEU A 27 7.19 -3.69 -4.29
C LEU A 27 8.51 -3.27 -3.63
N GLU A 28 9.13 -4.15 -2.87
CA GLU A 28 10.41 -3.90 -2.22
C GLU A 28 11.53 -3.60 -3.22
N GLN A 29 11.41 -4.05 -4.47
CA GLN A 29 12.42 -3.82 -5.51
C GLN A 29 12.23 -2.50 -6.25
N VAL A 30 11.16 -1.76 -5.99
CA VAL A 30 10.92 -0.49 -6.69
C VAL A 30 11.82 0.59 -6.11
N ASP A 31 12.54 1.31 -6.97
CA ASP A 31 13.47 2.36 -6.56
C ASP A 31 12.77 3.42 -5.71
N GLY A 32 13.40 3.75 -4.59
CA GLY A 32 12.89 4.77 -3.68
C GLY A 32 11.81 4.30 -2.72
N PHE A 33 11.41 3.03 -2.78
CA PHE A 33 10.50 2.46 -1.79
C PHE A 33 11.19 2.35 -0.44
N SER A 34 10.52 2.81 0.61
CA SER A 34 11.05 2.73 1.98
C SER A 34 10.39 1.57 2.74
N HIS A 35 9.11 1.69 2.99
CA HIS A 35 8.35 0.66 3.71
C HIS A 35 6.86 0.86 3.44
N GLY A 36 6.04 -0.07 3.93
CA GLY A 36 4.61 0.04 3.71
C GLY A 36 3.81 -0.77 4.72
N TYR A 37 2.50 -0.50 4.70
CA TYR A 37 1.54 -1.16 5.57
C TYR A 37 0.31 -1.54 4.75
N PHE A 38 -0.22 -2.71 5.00
CA PHE A 38 -1.51 -3.13 4.48
C PHE A 38 -2.44 -3.33 5.66
N LEU A 39 -3.51 -2.56 5.68
CA LEU A 39 -4.45 -2.50 6.80
C LEU A 39 -5.79 -3.03 6.32
N VAL A 40 -6.39 -3.93 7.09
CA VAL A 40 -7.65 -4.56 6.70
C VAL A 40 -8.60 -4.55 7.88
N ASP A 41 -9.81 -4.03 7.64
CA ASP A 41 -10.95 -4.18 8.55
C ASP A 41 -11.79 -5.34 8.00
N LYS A 42 -11.59 -6.53 8.55
CA LYS A 42 -12.23 -7.74 8.03
C LYS A 42 -13.75 -7.69 8.15
N ASP A 43 -14.25 -7.13 9.23
CA ASP A 43 -15.69 -7.07 9.47
C ASP A 43 -16.37 -6.02 8.60
N GLY A 44 -15.70 -4.89 8.35
CA GLY A 44 -16.25 -3.81 7.54
C GLY A 44 -15.99 -3.92 6.05
N GLY A 45 -15.17 -4.86 5.62
CA GLY A 45 -14.82 -5.01 4.21
C GLY A 45 -14.03 -3.84 3.64
N LYS A 46 -13.25 -3.15 4.47
CA LYS A 46 -12.42 -2.01 4.08
C LYS A 46 -10.95 -2.33 4.23
N ALA A 47 -10.15 -1.75 3.37
CA ALA A 47 -8.70 -1.91 3.44
C ALA A 47 -7.97 -0.66 2.97
N LEU A 48 -6.74 -0.53 3.42
CA LEU A 48 -5.82 0.54 3.00
C LEU A 48 -4.47 -0.08 2.66
N SER A 49 -3.81 0.46 1.64
CA SER A 49 -2.37 0.26 1.51
C SER A 49 -1.70 1.62 1.64
N ILE A 50 -0.66 1.67 2.48
CA ILE A 50 0.14 2.86 2.69
C ILE A 50 1.56 2.50 2.31
N THR A 51 2.09 3.13 1.25
CA THR A 51 3.46 2.92 0.82
C THR A 51 4.24 4.20 1.01
N ILE A 52 5.41 4.08 1.62
CA ILE A 52 6.26 5.23 1.97
C ILE A 52 7.45 5.26 1.03
N TRP A 53 7.71 6.43 0.47
CA TRP A 53 8.73 6.68 -0.55
C TRP A 53 9.74 7.70 -0.07
N GLU A 54 11.00 7.56 -0.47
CA GLU A 54 12.09 8.42 0.00
C GLU A 54 11.93 9.87 -0.41
N SER A 55 11.24 10.13 -1.54
CA SER A 55 11.02 11.47 -2.06
C SER A 55 9.76 11.53 -2.89
N GLU A 56 9.29 12.74 -3.20
CA GLU A 56 8.19 12.95 -4.12
C GLU A 56 8.54 12.42 -5.52
N ASP A 57 9.77 12.67 -5.98
CA ASP A 57 10.23 12.20 -7.28
C ASP A 57 10.17 10.68 -7.37
N ALA A 58 10.60 9.97 -6.33
CA ALA A 58 10.53 8.51 -6.27
C ALA A 58 9.09 8.02 -6.32
N LEU A 59 8.21 8.68 -5.56
CA LEU A 59 6.78 8.35 -5.54
C LEU A 59 6.19 8.51 -6.94
N LEU A 60 6.44 9.63 -7.61
CA LEU A 60 5.92 9.89 -8.94
C LEU A 60 6.49 8.94 -9.98
N ALA A 61 7.78 8.65 -9.90
CA ALA A 61 8.44 7.71 -10.83
C ALA A 61 7.91 6.28 -10.68
N SER A 62 7.41 5.92 -9.51
CA SER A 62 6.90 4.58 -9.24
C SER A 62 5.48 4.33 -9.76
N LYS A 63 4.80 5.36 -10.29
CA LYS A 63 3.37 5.30 -10.58
C LYS A 63 2.96 4.09 -11.42
N SER A 64 3.62 3.86 -12.55
CA SER A 64 3.26 2.75 -13.44
C SER A 64 3.40 1.41 -12.75
N LYS A 65 4.51 1.21 -12.04
CA LYS A 65 4.76 -0.05 -11.32
C LYS A 65 3.80 -0.21 -10.15
N ALA A 66 3.55 0.85 -9.42
CA ALA A 66 2.60 0.83 -8.30
C ALA A 66 1.19 0.49 -8.77
N ASP A 67 0.74 1.07 -9.90
CA ASP A 67 -0.56 0.76 -10.49
C ASP A 67 -0.65 -0.72 -10.86
N GLU A 68 0.38 -1.25 -11.51
CA GLU A 68 0.46 -2.67 -11.90
C GLU A 68 0.38 -3.58 -10.67
N LEU A 69 1.15 -3.30 -9.63
CA LEU A 69 1.17 -4.12 -8.43
C LEU A 69 -0.17 -4.07 -7.71
N ARG A 70 -0.82 -2.91 -7.68
CA ARG A 70 -2.14 -2.77 -7.08
C ARG A 70 -3.18 -3.61 -7.82
N GLU A 71 -3.16 -3.58 -9.14
CA GLU A 71 -4.06 -4.40 -9.94
C GLU A 71 -3.82 -5.89 -9.70
N ARG A 72 -2.57 -6.32 -9.71
CA ARG A 72 -2.21 -7.71 -9.42
C ARG A 72 -2.62 -8.13 -8.03
N GLY A 73 -2.46 -7.25 -7.04
CA GLY A 73 -2.80 -7.54 -5.65
C GLY A 73 -4.30 -7.66 -5.40
N THR A 74 -5.13 -7.05 -6.24
CA THR A 74 -6.59 -7.03 -6.05
C THR A 74 -7.35 -7.96 -7.00
N GLU A 75 -6.71 -8.44 -8.08
CA GLU A 75 -7.45 -9.14 -9.15
C GLU A 75 -8.07 -10.47 -8.73
N ALA A 76 -7.46 -11.17 -7.78
CA ALA A 76 -7.92 -12.48 -7.35
C ALA A 76 -8.98 -12.41 -6.24
N SER A 77 -9.30 -11.21 -5.75
CA SER A 77 -10.29 -10.99 -4.71
C SER A 77 -11.41 -10.11 -5.26
N ASP A 78 -12.56 -10.16 -4.62
CA ASP A 78 -13.70 -9.30 -4.98
C ASP A 78 -13.48 -7.93 -4.32
N THR A 79 -12.66 -7.09 -4.96
CA THR A 79 -12.17 -5.84 -4.41
C THR A 79 -12.28 -4.71 -5.41
N SER A 80 -12.80 -3.58 -4.96
CA SER A 80 -12.79 -2.32 -5.72
C SER A 80 -11.79 -1.35 -5.11
N ILE A 81 -11.15 -0.55 -5.96
CA ILE A 81 -10.22 0.50 -5.55
C ILE A 81 -11.02 1.80 -5.49
N ASP A 82 -11.17 2.36 -4.29
CA ASP A 82 -11.96 3.58 -4.10
C ASP A 82 -11.17 4.84 -4.37
N SER A 83 -9.92 4.91 -3.92
CA SER A 83 -9.09 6.10 -4.10
C SER A 83 -7.61 5.75 -4.04
N VAL A 84 -6.81 6.62 -4.67
CA VAL A 84 -5.35 6.59 -4.57
C VAL A 84 -4.92 8.04 -4.39
N ASP A 85 -4.37 8.35 -3.22
CA ASP A 85 -3.99 9.71 -2.86
C ASP A 85 -2.52 9.76 -2.45
N HIS A 86 -1.91 10.93 -2.65
CA HIS A 86 -0.52 11.17 -2.32
C HIS A 86 -0.42 12.26 -1.25
N TYR A 87 0.49 12.05 -0.31
CA TYR A 87 0.69 12.97 0.82
C TYR A 87 2.17 13.17 1.08
N GLU A 88 2.54 14.37 1.49
CA GLU A 88 3.83 14.60 2.11
C GLU A 88 3.75 14.18 3.58
N ILE A 89 4.76 13.48 4.06
CA ILE A 89 4.85 13.17 5.48
C ILE A 89 5.45 14.39 6.17
N SER A 90 4.61 15.16 6.84
CA SER A 90 5.03 16.41 7.49
C SER A 90 5.64 16.17 8.87
N HIS A 91 5.23 15.10 9.53
CA HIS A 91 5.65 14.78 10.89
C HIS A 91 5.30 13.34 11.21
N TRP A 92 6.10 12.69 12.04
CA TRP A 92 5.68 11.42 12.62
C TRP A 92 6.05 11.34 14.09
N VAL A 93 5.31 10.49 14.80
CA VAL A 93 5.44 10.28 16.22
C VAL A 93 5.90 8.85 16.45
N GLY A 94 6.86 8.70 17.32
CA GLY A 94 7.43 7.38 17.59
C GLY A 94 8.43 6.97 16.53
N SER A 95 8.78 5.69 16.53
CA SER A 95 9.74 5.13 15.58
C SER A 95 9.13 3.92 14.89
N PRO A 96 9.31 3.78 13.56
CA PRO A 96 8.88 2.57 12.86
C PRO A 96 9.42 1.27 13.46
N THR A 97 10.62 1.30 14.03
CA THR A 97 11.20 0.14 14.69
C THR A 97 10.46 -0.26 15.97
N ALA A 98 9.79 0.67 16.63
CA ALA A 98 9.02 0.38 17.83
C ALA A 98 7.81 -0.52 17.54
N LEU A 99 7.35 -0.56 16.31
CA LEU A 99 6.20 -1.36 15.88
C LEU A 99 6.52 -2.84 15.70
N ARG A 100 7.76 -3.22 15.85
CA ARG A 100 8.22 -4.60 15.64
C ARG A 100 8.18 -5.45 16.89
N VAL A 101 7.76 -4.89 17.96
CA VAL A 101 7.74 -5.60 19.25
C VAL A 101 6.74 -6.73 19.24
#